data_6048c2dbf2c7ed108c47699d79225d11
#
_entry.id   6048c2dbf2c7ed108c47699d79225d11
#
_cell.length_a   1.000
_cell.length_b   1.000
_cell.length_c   1.000
_cell.angle_alpha   90.00
_cell.angle_beta   90.00
_cell.angle_gamma   90.00
#
_symmetry.space_group_name_H-M   'P 1'
#
loop_
_entity.id
_entity.type
_entity.pdbx_description
1 polymer ?
#
loop_
_entity_poly.entity_id
_entity_poly.type
_entity_poly.pdbx_seq_one_letter_code
_entity_poly.pdbx_strand_id
1 'polypeptide(L)'
;MKSFAEIYEGHANRMLALSKISQIALEGFRQFSKDPSSKFTPLFQFMASYIPAHHQNHQEINIPEYKVIAFLDGLTLIATVSEMEAYFRDLVVAVLLKHPDRVGKSSIELKALLDLTSIDEVKKFAAERFANDMLFKKPSDYKKDLLFVLSVSDSIFEKSWPIFVEAKARRDIGVHNEWVVNDLYRTKVREVGLTPTTDEALSVDHRYIQSVRSHCIELMGDLKAHCETKFA
;
A
#
# COMPACT_ATOMS: atom_id res chain seq x y z
N MET A 1 -13.29 13.40 -14.58
CA MET A 1 -12.79 12.06 -14.21
C MET A 1 -11.35 11.95 -14.69
N LYS A 2 -10.42 11.43 -13.86
CA LYS A 2 -9.02 11.24 -14.28
C LYS A 2 -8.93 10.13 -15.34
N SER A 3 -8.04 10.30 -16.32
CA SER A 3 -7.69 9.23 -17.26
C SER A 3 -6.90 8.11 -16.57
N PHE A 4 -6.81 6.94 -17.19
CA PHE A 4 -5.98 5.83 -16.67
C PHE A 4 -4.50 6.20 -16.59
N ALA A 5 -4.01 7.02 -17.55
CA ALA A 5 -2.65 7.55 -17.51
C ALA A 5 -2.43 8.46 -16.28
N GLU A 6 -3.32 9.42 -15.99
CA GLU A 6 -3.21 10.30 -14.84
C GLU A 6 -3.29 9.55 -13.51
N ILE A 7 -4.10 8.49 -13.42
CA ILE A 7 -4.16 7.61 -12.24
C ILE A 7 -2.80 6.92 -12.07
N TYR A 8 -2.28 6.27 -13.11
CA TYR A 8 -0.99 5.57 -13.06
C TYR A 8 0.16 6.50 -12.69
N GLU A 9 0.31 7.62 -13.41
CA GLU A 9 1.39 8.57 -13.18
C GLU A 9 1.36 9.15 -11.76
N GLY A 10 0.19 9.48 -11.26
CA GLY A 10 0.02 9.96 -9.90
C GLY A 10 0.52 8.97 -8.86
N HIS A 11 0.14 7.70 -8.96
CA HIS A 11 0.53 6.66 -8.02
C HIS A 11 1.99 6.24 -8.18
N ALA A 12 2.48 6.05 -9.42
CA ALA A 12 3.87 5.71 -9.69
C ALA A 12 4.84 6.79 -9.17
N ASN A 13 4.52 8.07 -9.39
CA ASN A 13 5.33 9.18 -8.89
C ASN A 13 5.37 9.23 -7.35
N ARG A 14 4.26 8.96 -6.66
CA ARG A 14 4.23 8.88 -5.19
C ARG A 14 5.06 7.70 -4.68
N MET A 15 4.98 6.53 -5.29
CA MET A 15 5.84 5.39 -4.95
C MET A 15 7.33 5.70 -5.12
N LEU A 16 7.72 6.42 -6.19
CA LEU A 16 9.10 6.84 -6.39
C LEU A 16 9.54 7.90 -5.37
N ALA A 17 8.64 8.83 -4.99
CA ALA A 17 8.91 9.83 -3.98
C ALA A 17 9.16 9.21 -2.59
N LEU A 18 8.43 8.17 -2.20
CA LEU A 18 8.63 7.46 -0.93
C LEU A 18 10.07 6.97 -0.76
N SER A 19 10.69 6.44 -1.82
CA SER A 19 12.10 6.03 -1.79
C SER A 19 13.04 7.19 -1.53
N LYS A 20 12.81 8.33 -2.16
CA LYS A 20 13.64 9.53 -1.98
C LYS A 20 13.50 10.10 -0.58
N ILE A 21 12.27 10.14 -0.04
CA ILE A 21 12.00 10.62 1.32
C ILE A 21 12.71 9.75 2.34
N SER A 22 12.66 8.43 2.22
CA SER A 22 13.36 7.49 3.12
C SER A 22 14.87 7.70 3.08
N GLN A 23 15.46 7.88 1.89
CA GLN A 23 16.90 8.16 1.73
C GLN A 23 17.29 9.50 2.37
N ILE A 24 16.51 10.56 2.16
CA ILE A 24 16.76 11.88 2.75
C ILE A 24 16.68 11.82 4.27
N ALA A 25 15.67 11.11 4.81
CA ALA A 25 15.52 10.94 6.26
C ALA A 25 16.71 10.20 6.88
N LEU A 26 17.17 9.13 6.24
CA LEU A 26 18.34 8.37 6.71
C LEU A 26 19.64 9.20 6.65
N GLU A 27 19.87 9.92 5.55
CA GLU A 27 21.04 10.79 5.44
C GLU A 27 20.99 11.92 6.46
N GLY A 28 19.82 12.53 6.67
CA GLY A 28 19.63 13.53 7.71
C GLY A 28 19.96 12.98 9.11
N PHE A 29 19.53 11.75 9.42
CA PHE A 29 19.86 11.09 10.68
C PHE A 29 21.38 10.88 10.83
N ARG A 30 22.06 10.40 9.79
CA ARG A 30 23.53 10.22 9.80
C ARG A 30 24.27 11.53 10.02
N GLN A 31 23.83 12.63 9.41
CA GLN A 31 24.41 13.95 9.62
C GLN A 31 24.17 14.45 11.04
N PHE A 32 22.95 14.29 11.57
CA PHE A 32 22.63 14.65 12.96
C PHE A 32 23.49 13.87 13.96
N SER A 33 23.66 12.56 13.75
CA SER A 33 24.49 11.71 14.64
C SER A 33 25.96 12.15 14.68
N LYS A 34 26.46 12.78 13.60
CA LYS A 34 27.82 13.31 13.51
C LYS A 34 27.93 14.74 14.05
N ASP A 35 26.91 15.54 13.85
CA ASP A 35 26.83 16.94 14.26
C ASP A 35 25.40 17.29 14.71
N PRO A 36 25.12 17.25 16.03
CA PRO A 36 23.81 17.59 16.58
C PRO A 36 23.35 19.03 16.31
N SER A 37 24.26 19.92 15.94
CA SER A 37 23.92 21.32 15.56
C SER A 37 23.46 21.44 14.12
N SER A 38 23.42 20.37 13.35
CA SER A 38 23.03 20.36 11.94
C SER A 38 21.62 20.90 11.72
N LYS A 39 21.37 21.39 10.51
CA LYS A 39 20.02 21.90 10.11
C LYS A 39 18.89 20.86 10.16
N PHE A 40 19.22 19.57 10.32
CA PHE A 40 18.26 18.49 10.48
C PHE A 40 17.83 18.27 11.95
N THR A 41 18.50 18.89 12.92
CA THR A 41 18.18 18.78 14.35
C THR A 41 16.69 18.98 14.68
N PRO A 42 15.97 20.00 14.15
CA PRO A 42 14.55 20.19 14.45
C PRO A 42 13.68 19.01 14.04
N LEU A 43 13.98 18.37 12.89
CA LEU A 43 13.22 17.21 12.42
C LEU A 43 13.41 16.01 13.35
N PHE A 44 14.66 15.76 13.81
CA PHE A 44 14.94 14.66 14.72
C PHE A 44 14.45 14.92 16.14
N GLN A 45 14.47 16.15 16.62
CA GLN A 45 13.84 16.53 17.89
C GLN A 45 12.32 16.30 17.83
N PHE A 46 11.67 16.65 16.73
CA PHE A 46 10.27 16.35 16.51
C PHE A 46 10.00 14.85 16.51
N MET A 47 10.78 14.04 15.79
CA MET A 47 10.65 12.58 15.80
C MET A 47 10.89 11.98 17.21
N ALA A 48 11.87 12.48 17.93
CA ALA A 48 12.18 12.05 19.30
C ALA A 48 11.04 12.39 20.28
N SER A 49 10.25 13.43 20.03
CA SER A 49 9.09 13.81 20.89
C SER A 49 7.96 12.78 20.86
N TYR A 50 7.91 11.89 19.87
CA TYR A 50 6.97 10.76 19.83
C TYR A 50 7.44 9.53 20.61
N ILE A 51 8.65 9.56 21.17
CA ILE A 51 9.13 8.49 22.06
C ILE A 51 8.40 8.67 23.42
N PRO A 52 7.76 7.60 23.94
CA PRO A 52 7.02 7.71 25.22
C PRO A 52 7.84 8.31 26.35
N ALA A 53 7.25 9.21 27.14
CA ALA A 53 7.91 9.99 28.19
C ALA A 53 8.64 9.15 29.26
N HIS A 54 8.26 7.88 29.47
CA HIS A 54 8.95 6.97 30.39
C HIS A 54 10.34 6.52 29.89
N HIS A 55 10.67 6.79 28.61
CA HIS A 55 12.03 6.62 28.07
C HIS A 55 12.82 7.93 28.01
N GLN A 56 12.22 9.05 28.43
CA GLN A 56 12.82 10.39 28.40
C GLN A 56 13.68 10.71 29.63
N ASN A 57 14.24 9.74 30.33
CA ASN A 57 15.33 10.05 31.26
C ASN A 57 16.49 10.66 30.44
N HIS A 58 16.77 11.94 30.73
CA HIS A 58 17.63 12.93 30.05
C HIS A 58 19.08 12.54 29.74
N GLN A 59 19.35 11.28 29.53
CA GLN A 59 20.60 10.81 28.91
C GLN A 59 20.36 10.75 27.41
N GLU A 60 21.28 11.30 26.63
CA GLU A 60 21.31 11.34 25.17
C GLU A 60 20.57 10.15 24.56
N ILE A 61 19.47 10.40 23.82
CA ILE A 61 18.72 9.35 23.12
C ILE A 61 19.65 8.79 22.04
N ASN A 62 20.52 7.89 22.43
CA ASN A 62 21.39 7.16 21.51
C ASN A 62 20.58 6.02 20.87
N ILE A 63 19.77 6.36 19.85
CA ILE A 63 19.07 5.34 19.07
C ILE A 63 20.07 4.76 18.09
N PRO A 64 20.38 3.45 18.15
CA PRO A 64 21.26 2.82 17.18
C PRO A 64 20.76 3.01 15.75
N GLU A 65 21.65 3.34 14.80
CA GLU A 65 21.30 3.60 13.39
C GLU A 65 20.43 2.47 12.79
N TYR A 66 20.75 1.21 13.08
CA TYR A 66 19.97 0.07 12.57
C TYR A 66 18.49 0.08 12.98
N LYS A 67 18.17 0.62 14.17
CA LYS A 67 16.77 0.77 14.60
C LYS A 67 16.05 1.86 13.82
N VAL A 68 16.74 2.95 13.51
CA VAL A 68 16.18 4.02 12.66
C VAL A 68 15.95 3.51 11.25
N ILE A 69 16.90 2.77 10.69
CA ILE A 69 16.77 2.15 9.37
C ILE A 69 15.56 1.21 9.36
N ALA A 70 15.46 0.28 10.30
CA ALA A 70 14.35 -0.67 10.38
C ALA A 70 12.99 0.03 10.51
N PHE A 71 12.91 1.12 11.28
CA PHE A 71 11.70 1.92 11.41
C PHE A 71 11.34 2.61 10.08
N LEU A 72 12.29 3.27 9.42
CA LEU A 72 12.06 3.94 8.13
C LEU A 72 11.68 2.94 7.03
N ASP A 73 12.31 1.77 7.01
CA ASP A 73 11.98 0.69 6.08
C ASP A 73 10.55 0.17 6.34
N GLY A 74 10.18 -0.03 7.60
CA GLY A 74 8.81 -0.39 7.97
C GLY A 74 7.77 0.63 7.49
N LEU A 75 8.00 1.93 7.75
CA LEU A 75 7.13 3.00 7.26
C LEU A 75 7.05 3.04 5.73
N THR A 76 8.17 2.82 5.06
CA THR A 76 8.23 2.83 3.60
C THR A 76 7.44 1.66 3.01
N LEU A 77 7.49 0.47 3.63
CA LEU A 77 6.66 -0.66 3.23
C LEU A 77 5.17 -0.36 3.41
N ILE A 78 4.78 0.19 4.58
CA ILE A 78 3.40 0.57 4.87
C ILE A 78 2.87 1.51 3.80
N ALA A 79 3.62 2.57 3.48
CA ALA A 79 3.24 3.55 2.48
C ALA A 79 3.18 2.95 1.06
N THR A 80 4.13 2.08 0.69
CA THR A 80 4.17 1.41 -0.62
C THR A 80 2.94 0.52 -0.83
N VAL A 81 2.58 -0.29 0.17
CA VAL A 81 1.38 -1.14 0.10
C VAL A 81 0.10 -0.29 0.03
N SER A 82 0.01 0.76 0.86
CA SER A 82 -1.15 1.66 0.86
C SER A 82 -1.33 2.38 -0.48
N GLU A 83 -0.22 2.76 -1.13
CA GLU A 83 -0.26 3.40 -2.45
C GLU A 83 -0.75 2.43 -3.54
N MET A 84 -0.35 1.15 -3.48
CA MET A 84 -0.85 0.12 -4.39
C MET A 84 -2.35 -0.17 -4.18
N GLU A 85 -2.80 -0.24 -2.93
CA GLU A 85 -4.23 -0.38 -2.60
C GLU A 85 -5.05 0.82 -3.12
N ALA A 86 -4.53 2.04 -2.95
CA ALA A 86 -5.16 3.24 -3.47
C ALA A 86 -5.22 3.26 -5.01
N TYR A 87 -4.17 2.77 -5.69
CA TYR A 87 -4.18 2.61 -7.14
C TYR A 87 -5.27 1.65 -7.61
N PHE A 88 -5.38 0.46 -7.02
CA PHE A 88 -6.45 -0.49 -7.36
C PHE A 88 -7.82 0.11 -7.16
N ARG A 89 -8.03 0.82 -6.02
CA ARG A 89 -9.30 1.50 -5.74
C ARG A 89 -9.63 2.52 -6.83
N ASP A 90 -8.71 3.41 -7.14
CA ASP A 90 -8.93 4.50 -8.10
C ASP A 90 -9.16 3.95 -9.51
N LEU A 91 -8.44 2.89 -9.90
CA LEU A 91 -8.61 2.22 -11.18
C LEU A 91 -9.99 1.56 -11.30
N VAL A 92 -10.42 0.82 -10.26
CA VAL A 92 -11.73 0.16 -10.21
C VAL A 92 -12.85 1.20 -10.25
N VAL A 93 -12.75 2.28 -9.47
CA VAL A 93 -13.74 3.37 -9.51
C VAL A 93 -13.82 3.98 -10.91
N ALA A 94 -12.69 4.26 -11.56
CA ALA A 94 -12.67 4.82 -12.91
C ALA A 94 -13.36 3.92 -13.94
N VAL A 95 -13.15 2.59 -13.85
CA VAL A 95 -13.82 1.62 -14.73
C VAL A 95 -15.33 1.55 -14.42
N LEU A 96 -15.71 1.46 -13.15
CA LEU A 96 -17.12 1.34 -12.76
C LEU A 96 -17.95 2.60 -13.08
N LEU A 97 -17.33 3.77 -13.06
CA LEU A 97 -18.02 5.01 -13.48
C LEU A 97 -18.31 5.03 -14.99
N LYS A 98 -17.45 4.44 -15.81
CA LYS A 98 -17.68 4.28 -17.26
C LYS A 98 -18.60 3.10 -17.58
N HIS A 99 -18.50 2.02 -16.81
CA HIS A 99 -19.17 0.74 -17.01
C HIS A 99 -19.85 0.25 -15.73
N PRO A 100 -20.95 0.91 -15.28
CA PRO A 100 -21.61 0.61 -14.01
C PRO A 100 -22.23 -0.80 -13.94
N ASP A 101 -22.49 -1.44 -15.08
CA ASP A 101 -22.93 -2.83 -15.18
C ASP A 101 -21.91 -3.83 -14.59
N ARG A 102 -20.65 -3.43 -14.45
CA ARG A 102 -19.56 -4.24 -13.88
C ARG A 102 -19.51 -4.26 -12.36
N VAL A 103 -20.36 -3.54 -11.65
CA VAL A 103 -20.52 -3.67 -10.20
C VAL A 103 -20.97 -5.09 -9.79
N GLY A 104 -21.57 -5.85 -10.72
CA GLY A 104 -22.08 -7.19 -10.46
C GLY A 104 -23.30 -7.19 -9.52
N LYS A 105 -23.42 -8.26 -8.72
CA LYS A 105 -24.52 -8.39 -7.75
C LYS A 105 -24.15 -7.73 -6.42
N SER A 106 -24.16 -6.40 -6.38
CA SER A 106 -23.99 -5.64 -5.13
C SER A 106 -25.34 -5.19 -4.62
N SER A 107 -25.56 -5.29 -3.30
CA SER A 107 -26.70 -4.70 -2.63
C SER A 107 -26.28 -3.41 -1.91
N ILE A 108 -27.07 -2.35 -2.09
CA ILE A 108 -26.89 -1.10 -1.36
C ILE A 108 -28.12 -0.93 -0.47
N GLU A 109 -27.90 -0.59 0.80
CA GLU A 109 -28.99 -0.28 1.71
C GLU A 109 -29.76 0.95 1.22
N LEU A 110 -31.09 0.86 1.18
CA LEU A 110 -31.93 1.95 0.74
C LEU A 110 -31.65 3.26 1.49
N LYS A 111 -31.39 3.17 2.80
CA LYS A 111 -31.07 4.34 3.63
C LYS A 111 -29.87 5.12 3.10
N ALA A 112 -28.83 4.44 2.60
CA ALA A 112 -27.64 5.08 2.06
C ALA A 112 -27.90 5.81 0.74
N LEU A 113 -29.02 5.53 0.07
CA LEU A 113 -29.40 6.19 -1.18
C LEU A 113 -30.31 7.40 -0.96
N LEU A 114 -30.93 7.56 0.23
CA LEU A 114 -31.92 8.60 0.48
C LEU A 114 -31.33 10.02 0.43
N ASP A 115 -30.06 10.16 0.72
CA ASP A 115 -29.35 11.45 0.72
C ASP A 115 -28.74 11.81 -0.66
N LEU A 116 -28.84 10.88 -1.65
CA LEU A 116 -28.31 11.09 -2.98
C LEU A 116 -29.36 11.74 -3.89
N THR A 117 -28.95 12.79 -4.60
CA THR A 117 -29.86 13.64 -5.38
C THR A 117 -29.87 13.32 -6.87
N SER A 118 -28.92 12.51 -7.36
CA SER A 118 -28.81 12.16 -8.77
C SER A 118 -28.35 10.74 -9.00
N ILE A 119 -28.65 10.20 -10.19
CA ILE A 119 -28.20 8.87 -10.61
C ILE A 119 -26.65 8.80 -10.69
N ASP A 120 -25.98 9.89 -11.00
CA ASP A 120 -24.52 9.91 -11.07
C ASP A 120 -23.89 9.88 -9.67
N GLU A 121 -24.52 10.45 -8.66
CA GLU A 121 -24.14 10.28 -7.26
C GLU A 121 -24.33 8.82 -6.82
N VAL A 122 -25.43 8.17 -7.21
CA VAL A 122 -25.66 6.74 -6.93
C VAL A 122 -24.59 5.86 -7.57
N LYS A 123 -24.26 6.10 -8.85
CA LYS A 123 -23.18 5.36 -9.53
C LYS A 123 -21.83 5.55 -8.83
N LYS A 124 -21.49 6.79 -8.47
CA LYS A 124 -20.25 7.11 -7.77
C LYS A 124 -20.20 6.43 -6.41
N PHE A 125 -21.24 6.54 -5.62
CA PHE A 125 -21.35 5.89 -4.31
C PHE A 125 -21.20 4.36 -4.43
N ALA A 126 -21.88 3.74 -5.41
CA ALA A 126 -21.78 2.30 -5.66
C ALA A 126 -20.36 1.87 -6.04
N ALA A 127 -19.71 2.62 -6.92
CA ALA A 127 -18.33 2.35 -7.36
C ALA A 127 -17.32 2.48 -6.21
N GLU A 128 -17.40 3.55 -5.43
CA GLU A 128 -16.51 3.79 -4.29
C GLU A 128 -16.72 2.74 -3.19
N ARG A 129 -17.97 2.38 -2.88
CA ARG A 129 -18.29 1.33 -1.91
C ARG A 129 -17.74 -0.01 -2.36
N PHE A 130 -18.00 -0.42 -3.60
CA PHE A 130 -17.45 -1.67 -4.15
C PHE A 130 -15.94 -1.72 -4.05
N ALA A 131 -15.26 -0.65 -4.49
CA ALA A 131 -13.80 -0.57 -4.47
C ALA A 131 -13.24 -0.62 -3.04
N ASN A 132 -13.88 0.04 -2.08
CA ASN A 132 -13.49 -0.02 -0.68
C ASN A 132 -13.70 -1.42 -0.08
N ASP A 133 -14.86 -2.04 -0.30
CA ASP A 133 -15.17 -3.37 0.23
C ASP A 133 -14.20 -4.43 -0.32
N MET A 134 -13.77 -4.28 -1.57
CA MET A 134 -12.80 -5.15 -2.22
C MET A 134 -11.46 -5.22 -1.46
N LEU A 135 -10.97 -4.09 -0.92
CA LEU A 135 -9.68 -4.01 -0.22
C LEU A 135 -9.61 -4.86 1.05
N PHE A 136 -10.76 -5.14 1.68
CA PHE A 136 -10.86 -5.95 2.90
C PHE A 136 -11.05 -7.45 2.66
N LYS A 137 -11.24 -7.85 1.39
CA LYS A 137 -11.41 -9.27 1.03
C LYS A 137 -10.09 -10.04 1.18
N LYS A 138 -10.21 -11.36 1.34
CA LYS A 138 -9.04 -12.24 1.27
C LYS A 138 -8.41 -12.18 -0.13
N PRO A 139 -7.11 -12.49 -0.27
CA PRO A 139 -6.36 -12.30 -1.52
C PRO A 139 -7.00 -12.91 -2.77
N SER A 140 -7.54 -14.12 -2.65
CA SER A 140 -8.18 -14.82 -3.77
C SER A 140 -9.46 -14.13 -4.26
N ASP A 141 -10.28 -13.61 -3.34
CA ASP A 141 -11.53 -12.93 -3.71
C ASP A 141 -11.26 -11.50 -4.18
N TYR A 142 -10.26 -10.83 -3.58
CA TYR A 142 -9.79 -9.53 -4.05
C TYR A 142 -9.32 -9.62 -5.52
N LYS A 143 -8.49 -10.62 -5.84
CA LYS A 143 -8.03 -10.85 -7.21
C LYS A 143 -9.18 -11.12 -8.17
N LYS A 144 -10.16 -11.94 -7.77
CA LYS A 144 -11.37 -12.22 -8.59
C LYS A 144 -12.14 -10.96 -8.94
N ASP A 145 -12.31 -10.04 -7.98
CA ASP A 145 -12.97 -8.77 -8.23
C ASP A 145 -12.21 -7.91 -9.24
N LEU A 146 -10.88 -7.83 -9.10
CA LEU A 146 -10.04 -7.12 -10.06
C LEU A 146 -10.16 -7.72 -11.47
N LEU A 147 -10.05 -9.05 -11.59
CA LEU A 147 -10.20 -9.76 -12.87
C LEU A 147 -11.56 -9.47 -13.51
N PHE A 148 -12.63 -9.50 -12.71
CA PHE A 148 -13.99 -9.27 -13.19
C PHE A 148 -14.20 -7.83 -13.64
N VAL A 149 -13.90 -6.85 -12.76
CA VAL A 149 -14.16 -5.44 -13.05
C VAL A 149 -13.29 -4.94 -14.21
N LEU A 150 -12.01 -5.26 -14.18
CA LEU A 150 -11.06 -4.80 -15.19
C LEU A 150 -11.09 -5.65 -16.47
N SER A 151 -11.82 -6.79 -16.49
CA SER A 151 -11.82 -7.75 -17.61
C SER A 151 -10.42 -8.15 -18.06
N VAL A 152 -9.53 -8.34 -17.11
CA VAL A 152 -8.13 -8.63 -17.34
C VAL A 152 -7.86 -10.14 -17.20
N SER A 153 -6.88 -10.65 -17.94
CA SER A 153 -6.43 -12.04 -17.80
C SER A 153 -5.67 -12.24 -16.49
N ASP A 154 -5.79 -13.43 -15.90
CA ASP A 154 -5.04 -13.83 -14.71
C ASP A 154 -3.51 -13.73 -14.90
N SER A 155 -3.03 -13.90 -16.13
CA SER A 155 -1.60 -13.83 -16.49
C SER A 155 -0.94 -12.48 -16.13
N ILE A 156 -1.69 -11.37 -16.15
CA ILE A 156 -1.16 -10.05 -15.73
C ILE A 156 -0.75 -10.04 -14.26
N PHE A 157 -1.41 -10.86 -13.45
CA PHE A 157 -1.15 -10.93 -12.01
C PHE A 157 -0.10 -11.97 -11.60
N GLU A 158 0.25 -12.93 -12.47
CA GLU A 158 1.09 -14.08 -12.12
C GLU A 158 2.41 -13.69 -11.45
N LYS A 159 3.09 -12.70 -12.00
CA LYS A 159 4.42 -12.29 -11.53
C LYS A 159 4.37 -11.45 -10.26
N SER A 160 3.51 -10.46 -10.21
CA SER A 160 3.57 -9.38 -9.23
C SER A 160 2.55 -9.53 -8.09
N TRP A 161 1.44 -10.23 -8.32
CA TRP A 161 0.41 -10.44 -7.31
C TRP A 161 0.89 -11.18 -6.06
N PRO A 162 1.65 -12.30 -6.16
CA PRO A 162 2.15 -12.98 -4.97
C PRO A 162 3.03 -12.07 -4.10
N ILE A 163 3.87 -11.26 -4.74
CA ILE A 163 4.76 -10.31 -4.05
C ILE A 163 3.94 -9.21 -3.34
N PHE A 164 2.93 -8.66 -4.01
CA PHE A 164 2.04 -7.67 -3.41
C PHE A 164 1.26 -8.24 -2.20
N VAL A 165 0.71 -9.46 -2.32
CA VAL A 165 -0.05 -10.10 -1.24
C VAL A 165 0.84 -10.40 -0.04
N GLU A 166 2.07 -10.89 -0.26
CA GLU A 166 3.04 -11.12 0.81
C GLU A 166 3.41 -9.80 1.49
N ALA A 167 3.69 -8.74 0.71
CA ALA A 167 4.01 -7.42 1.23
C ALA A 167 2.86 -6.82 2.06
N LYS A 168 1.60 -6.99 1.59
CA LYS A 168 0.41 -6.60 2.35
C LYS A 168 0.28 -7.38 3.66
N ALA A 169 0.48 -8.69 3.62
CA ALA A 169 0.42 -9.54 4.82
C ALA A 169 1.55 -9.18 5.81
N ARG A 170 2.76 -8.90 5.33
CA ARG A 170 3.90 -8.45 6.12
C ARG A 170 3.64 -7.08 6.76
N ARG A 171 3.09 -6.12 5.99
CA ARG A 171 2.65 -4.83 6.52
C ARG A 171 1.62 -4.99 7.64
N ASP A 172 0.63 -5.87 7.45
CA ASP A 172 -0.43 -6.09 8.43
C ASP A 172 0.15 -6.58 9.77
N ILE A 173 1.09 -7.52 9.76
CA ILE A 173 1.74 -7.96 11.02
C ILE A 173 2.69 -6.90 11.57
N GLY A 174 3.33 -6.09 10.75
CA GLY A 174 4.16 -4.97 11.20
C GLY A 174 3.36 -3.92 11.98
N VAL A 175 2.14 -3.61 11.51
CA VAL A 175 1.26 -2.63 12.14
C VAL A 175 0.55 -3.19 13.37
N HIS A 176 0.15 -4.46 13.36
CA HIS A 176 -0.77 -5.01 14.36
C HIS A 176 -0.13 -6.04 15.30
N ASN A 177 1.07 -6.55 15.01
CA ASN A 177 1.70 -7.65 15.73
C ASN A 177 3.23 -7.50 15.85
N GLU A 178 3.75 -6.27 15.84
CA GLU A 178 5.17 -5.96 16.07
C GLU A 178 6.14 -6.82 15.20
N TRP A 179 5.74 -7.10 13.96
CA TRP A 179 6.46 -7.94 12.99
C TRP A 179 6.54 -9.44 13.38
N VAL A 180 5.89 -9.88 14.44
CA VAL A 180 5.84 -11.29 14.85
C VAL A 180 4.94 -12.08 13.91
N VAL A 181 5.49 -13.16 13.36
CA VAL A 181 4.79 -14.02 12.38
C VAL A 181 3.66 -14.79 13.05
N ASN A 182 2.47 -14.75 12.47
CA ASN A 182 1.30 -15.47 12.93
C ASN A 182 0.70 -16.37 11.82
N ASP A 183 -0.26 -17.21 12.18
CA ASP A 183 -0.89 -18.15 11.26
C ASP A 183 -1.68 -17.45 10.15
N LEU A 184 -2.22 -16.25 10.39
CA LEU A 184 -2.91 -15.46 9.38
C LEU A 184 -1.96 -15.04 8.26
N TYR A 185 -0.76 -14.55 8.62
CA TYR A 185 0.29 -14.24 7.65
C TYR A 185 0.67 -15.47 6.84
N ARG A 186 0.97 -16.59 7.51
CA ARG A 186 1.35 -17.84 6.85
C ARG A 186 0.28 -18.34 5.88
N THR A 187 -0.99 -18.21 6.26
CA THR A 187 -2.12 -18.60 5.41
C THR A 187 -2.21 -17.74 4.15
N LYS A 188 -2.15 -16.39 4.28
CA LYS A 188 -2.19 -15.47 3.15
C LYS A 188 -1.04 -15.72 2.16
N VAL A 189 0.17 -16.00 2.67
CA VAL A 189 1.35 -16.28 1.84
C VAL A 189 1.19 -17.60 1.06
N ARG A 190 0.66 -18.66 1.71
CA ARG A 190 0.38 -19.93 1.02
C ARG A 190 -0.70 -19.82 -0.03
N GLU A 191 -1.74 -19.01 0.19
CA GLU A 191 -2.82 -18.78 -0.79
C GLU A 191 -2.32 -18.28 -2.14
N VAL A 192 -1.18 -17.61 -2.17
CA VAL A 192 -0.57 -17.10 -3.41
C VAL A 192 0.60 -17.94 -3.90
N GLY A 193 0.76 -19.15 -3.37
CA GLY A 193 1.78 -20.12 -3.83
C GLY A 193 3.20 -19.85 -3.31
N LEU A 194 3.36 -18.93 -2.35
CA LEU A 194 4.66 -18.68 -1.73
C LEU A 194 4.87 -19.54 -0.49
N THR A 195 6.14 -19.82 -0.18
CA THR A 195 6.54 -20.51 1.06
C THR A 195 6.68 -19.48 2.16
N PRO A 196 5.88 -19.55 3.25
CA PRO A 196 6.04 -18.65 4.39
C PRO A 196 7.39 -18.85 5.07
N THR A 197 7.92 -17.78 5.64
CA THR A 197 9.12 -17.88 6.48
C THR A 197 8.89 -18.79 7.69
N THR A 198 9.97 -19.43 8.13
CA THR A 198 10.04 -20.17 9.40
C THR A 198 10.44 -19.30 10.58
N ASP A 199 10.90 -18.07 10.32
CA ASP A 199 11.29 -17.12 11.36
C ASP A 199 10.12 -16.75 12.24
N GLU A 200 10.41 -16.42 13.50
CA GLU A 200 9.41 -15.93 14.46
C GLU A 200 9.02 -14.48 14.19
N ALA A 201 9.94 -13.68 13.65
CA ALA A 201 9.71 -12.28 13.31
C ALA A 201 10.23 -11.96 11.91
N LEU A 202 9.55 -11.03 11.24
CA LEU A 202 9.96 -10.55 9.92
C LEU A 202 10.82 -9.29 10.03
N SER A 203 11.84 -9.23 9.22
CA SER A 203 12.58 -8.00 8.93
C SER A 203 12.09 -7.38 7.62
N VAL A 204 12.20 -6.06 7.54
CA VAL A 204 12.01 -5.30 6.32
C VAL A 204 13.31 -4.57 6.04
N ASP A 205 13.90 -4.80 4.89
CA ASP A 205 15.10 -4.12 4.45
C ASP A 205 14.88 -3.37 3.13
N HIS A 206 15.80 -2.52 2.80
CA HIS A 206 15.75 -1.69 1.60
C HIS A 206 15.64 -2.52 0.30
N ARG A 207 16.30 -3.68 0.20
CA ARG A 207 16.26 -4.55 -0.99
C ARG A 207 14.88 -5.16 -1.18
N TYR A 208 14.30 -5.63 -0.07
CA TYR A 208 12.93 -6.14 -0.07
C TYR A 208 11.94 -5.07 -0.54
N ILE A 209 12.01 -3.84 0.00
CA ILE A 209 11.14 -2.73 -0.38
C ILE A 209 11.31 -2.37 -1.86
N GLN A 210 12.56 -2.33 -2.36
CA GLN A 210 12.82 -2.08 -3.77
C GLN A 210 12.17 -3.13 -4.66
N SER A 211 12.26 -4.41 -4.28
CA SER A 211 11.62 -5.51 -5.01
C SER A 211 10.10 -5.35 -5.03
N VAL A 212 9.47 -5.14 -3.87
CA VAL A 212 8.01 -4.92 -3.76
C VAL A 212 7.58 -3.76 -4.66
N ARG A 213 8.25 -2.61 -4.55
CA ARG A 213 7.93 -1.41 -5.32
C ARG A 213 8.05 -1.63 -6.83
N SER A 214 9.10 -2.31 -7.28
CA SER A 214 9.30 -2.60 -8.70
C SER A 214 8.17 -3.46 -9.26
N HIS A 215 7.74 -4.50 -8.53
CA HIS A 215 6.61 -5.34 -8.93
C HIS A 215 5.29 -4.57 -8.90
N CYS A 216 5.08 -3.69 -7.91
CA CYS A 216 3.89 -2.84 -7.87
C CYS A 216 3.83 -1.90 -9.09
N ILE A 217 4.92 -1.20 -9.41
CA ILE A 217 4.96 -0.28 -10.56
C ILE A 217 4.77 -1.03 -11.88
N GLU A 218 5.38 -2.21 -12.05
CA GLU A 218 5.19 -3.06 -13.22
C GLU A 218 3.72 -3.45 -13.37
N LEU A 219 3.08 -3.99 -12.31
CA LEU A 219 1.67 -4.37 -12.35
C LEU A 219 0.75 -3.18 -12.63
N MET A 220 1.04 -2.01 -12.04
CA MET A 220 0.29 -0.78 -12.34
C MET A 220 0.39 -0.39 -13.81
N GLY A 221 1.57 -0.52 -14.41
CA GLY A 221 1.82 -0.24 -15.83
C GLY A 221 1.05 -1.18 -16.75
N ASP A 222 1.06 -2.48 -16.46
CA ASP A 222 0.35 -3.51 -17.23
C ASP A 222 -1.17 -3.30 -17.15
N LEU A 223 -1.70 -3.02 -15.97
CA LEU A 223 -3.12 -2.73 -15.78
C LEU A 223 -3.55 -1.44 -16.47
N LYS A 224 -2.73 -0.38 -16.42
CA LYS A 224 -2.97 0.86 -17.15
C LYS A 224 -3.09 0.58 -18.65
N ALA A 225 -2.09 -0.08 -19.25
CA ALA A 225 -2.06 -0.39 -20.69
C ALA A 225 -3.28 -1.21 -21.12
N HIS A 226 -3.65 -2.22 -20.30
CA HIS A 226 -4.87 -3.00 -20.54
C HIS A 226 -6.13 -2.12 -20.49
N CYS A 227 -6.29 -1.30 -19.46
CA CYS A 227 -7.47 -0.46 -19.30
C CYS A 227 -7.59 0.61 -20.41
N GLU A 228 -6.49 1.18 -20.85
CA GLU A 228 -6.47 2.12 -21.99
C GLU A 228 -6.93 1.45 -23.28
N THR A 229 -6.56 0.19 -23.50
CA THR A 229 -6.98 -0.57 -24.69
C THR A 229 -8.44 -1.01 -24.59
N LYS A 230 -8.87 -1.44 -23.40
CA LYS A 230 -10.17 -2.09 -23.21
C LYS A 230 -11.32 -1.12 -22.99
N PHE A 231 -11.04 0.04 -22.37
CA PHE A 231 -12.05 1.00 -21.91
C PHE A 231 -11.82 2.41 -22.48
N ALA A 232 -11.07 2.51 -23.59
CA ALA A 232 -10.82 3.77 -24.30
C ALA A 232 -12.12 4.45 -24.77
#